data_72c0e58420d572eb9c093b084be61f95
#
_entry.id   72c0e58420d572eb9c093b084be61f95
#
_cell.length_a   1.000
_cell.length_b   1.000
_cell.length_c   1.000
_cell.angle_alpha   90.00
_cell.angle_beta   90.00
_cell.angle_gamma   90.00
#
_symmetry.space_group_name_H-M   'P 1'
#
loop_
_entity.id
_entity.type
_entity.pdbx_description
1 polymer ?
#
loop_
_entity_poly.entity_id
_entity_poly.type
_entity_poly.pdbx_seq_one_letter_code
_entity_poly.pdbx_strand_id
1 'polypeptide(L)'
;MPQRKMHSVNKTLTEEERVRHRAIRALVEQEKAELIARGRRVKARHIMLKEAVAALKTTREALGLSLADIKASTGIEKSNLSRLENDPLANPTIDTLCRYAEAVGKEIVITLVDISKENA
;
A
#
# COMPACT_ATOMS: atom_id res chain seq x y z
N MET A 1 37.95 -3.71 -39.58
CA MET A 1 36.62 -4.11 -39.16
C MET A 1 35.62 -3.04 -39.48
N PRO A 2 34.77 -3.32 -40.35
CA PRO A 2 33.78 -2.31 -40.67
C PRO A 2 32.91 -2.06 -39.46
N GLN A 3 32.72 -0.82 -39.20
CA GLN A 3 31.84 -0.42 -38.13
C GLN A 3 30.44 -0.83 -38.50
N ARG A 4 29.76 -1.38 -37.56
CA ARG A 4 28.36 -1.54 -37.73
C ARG A 4 27.78 -0.16 -37.90
N LYS A 5 27.28 0.09 -39.03
CA LYS A 5 26.81 1.43 -39.30
C LYS A 5 25.59 1.74 -38.49
N MET A 6 25.77 2.69 -37.67
CA MET A 6 24.65 3.14 -36.82
C MET A 6 23.80 4.18 -37.52
N HIS A 7 24.15 4.48 -38.74
CA HIS A 7 23.44 5.48 -39.50
C HIS A 7 21.99 5.15 -39.78
N SER A 8 21.60 3.91 -39.57
CA SER A 8 20.18 3.57 -39.61
C SER A 8 19.37 4.36 -38.60
N VAL A 9 20.01 4.80 -37.55
CA VAL A 9 19.33 5.61 -36.54
C VAL A 9 19.09 7.03 -37.02
N ASN A 10 19.76 7.43 -38.10
CA ASN A 10 19.57 8.76 -38.64
C ASN A 10 18.45 8.82 -39.66
N LYS A 11 17.78 7.74 -39.86
CA LYS A 11 16.69 7.68 -40.79
C LYS A 11 15.56 8.57 -40.33
N THR A 12 15.11 9.42 -41.21
CA THR A 12 14.01 10.32 -40.92
C THR A 12 12.72 9.54 -40.88
N LEU A 13 11.95 9.75 -39.87
CA LEU A 13 10.66 9.12 -39.72
C LEU A 13 9.63 9.79 -40.62
N THR A 14 8.75 8.99 -41.18
CA THR A 14 7.61 9.51 -41.94
C THR A 14 6.65 10.19 -40.98
N GLU A 15 5.75 10.99 -41.49
CA GLU A 15 4.73 11.63 -40.67
C GLU A 15 3.84 10.61 -39.97
N GLU A 16 3.50 9.53 -40.67
CA GLU A 16 2.71 8.46 -40.06
C GLU A 16 3.44 7.78 -38.92
N GLU A 17 4.72 7.57 -39.07
CA GLU A 17 5.54 6.97 -38.02
C GLU A 17 5.64 7.91 -36.81
N ARG A 18 5.77 9.21 -37.05
CA ARG A 18 5.80 10.20 -35.99
C ARG A 18 4.51 10.22 -35.21
N VAL A 19 3.39 10.16 -35.91
CA VAL A 19 2.07 10.13 -35.26
C VAL A 19 1.93 8.88 -34.40
N ARG A 20 2.33 7.72 -34.92
CA ARG A 20 2.29 6.48 -34.16
C ARG A 20 3.19 6.53 -32.93
N HIS A 21 4.40 7.06 -33.09
CA HIS A 21 5.34 7.18 -31.97
C HIS A 21 4.80 8.10 -30.88
N ARG A 22 4.17 9.20 -31.27
CA ARG A 22 3.56 10.10 -30.30
C ARG A 22 2.41 9.43 -29.55
N ALA A 23 1.59 8.68 -30.28
CA ALA A 23 0.46 7.97 -29.67
C ALA A 23 0.95 6.92 -28.67
N ILE A 24 1.99 6.18 -29.03
CA ILE A 24 2.59 5.15 -28.17
C ILE A 24 3.17 5.81 -26.93
N ARG A 25 3.89 6.92 -27.08
CA ARG A 25 4.46 7.63 -25.95
C ARG A 25 3.39 8.15 -25.00
N ALA A 26 2.29 8.67 -25.56
CA ALA A 26 1.19 9.16 -24.76
C ALA A 26 0.56 8.03 -23.91
N LEU A 27 0.38 6.85 -24.52
CA LEU A 27 -0.12 5.68 -23.80
C LEU A 27 0.81 5.24 -22.69
N VAL A 28 2.12 5.19 -22.98
CA VAL A 28 3.12 4.80 -21.98
C VAL A 28 3.12 5.78 -20.81
N GLU A 29 3.05 7.08 -21.06
CA GLU A 29 3.00 8.09 -20.02
C GLU A 29 1.74 7.96 -19.19
N GLN A 30 0.60 7.69 -19.82
CA GLN A 30 -0.65 7.48 -19.13
C GLN A 30 -0.59 6.26 -18.22
N GLU A 31 -0.04 5.16 -18.70
CA GLU A 31 0.13 3.94 -17.92
C GLU A 31 1.04 4.15 -16.73
N LYS A 32 2.14 4.90 -16.92
CA LYS A 32 3.04 5.26 -15.83
C LYS A 32 2.31 6.07 -14.76
N ALA A 33 1.53 7.06 -15.17
CA ALA A 33 0.78 7.89 -14.23
C ALA A 33 -0.20 7.06 -13.43
N GLU A 34 -0.89 6.12 -14.07
CA GLU A 34 -1.83 5.23 -13.39
C GLU A 34 -1.12 4.31 -12.40
N LEU A 35 0.04 3.77 -12.77
CA LEU A 35 0.82 2.91 -11.90
C LEU A 35 1.34 3.68 -10.69
N ILE A 36 1.80 4.91 -10.90
CA ILE A 36 2.28 5.77 -9.81
C ILE A 36 1.13 6.08 -8.84
N ALA A 37 -0.03 6.46 -9.38
CA ALA A 37 -1.20 6.77 -8.56
C ALA A 37 -1.65 5.54 -7.76
N ARG A 38 -1.66 4.37 -8.39
CA ARG A 38 -2.01 3.12 -7.73
C ARG A 38 -1.01 2.78 -6.64
N GLY A 39 0.28 2.95 -6.92
CA GLY A 39 1.34 2.72 -5.94
C GLY A 39 1.21 3.62 -4.72
N ARG A 40 0.86 4.89 -4.92
CA ARG A 40 0.62 5.81 -3.81
C ARG A 40 -0.54 5.37 -2.95
N ARG A 41 -1.62 4.89 -3.55
CA ARG A 41 -2.78 4.41 -2.81
C ARG A 41 -2.46 3.17 -1.99
N VAL A 42 -1.71 2.23 -2.57
CA VAL A 42 -1.27 1.03 -1.86
C VAL A 42 -0.39 1.39 -0.68
N LYS A 43 0.53 2.31 -0.88
CA LYS A 43 1.42 2.79 0.18
C LYS A 43 0.64 3.49 1.29
N ALA A 44 -0.33 4.32 0.92
CA ALA A 44 -1.17 5.03 1.87
C ALA A 44 -1.96 4.06 2.75
N ARG A 45 -2.53 3.00 2.16
CA ARG A 45 -3.23 1.97 2.93
C ARG A 45 -2.32 1.26 3.90
N HIS A 46 -1.10 0.96 3.47
CA HIS A 46 -0.11 0.31 4.31
C HIS A 46 0.26 1.19 5.51
N ILE A 47 0.46 2.48 5.29
CA ILE A 47 0.77 3.44 6.35
C ILE A 47 -0.38 3.53 7.34
N MET A 48 -1.63 3.61 6.86
CA MET A 48 -2.81 3.68 7.72
C MET A 48 -2.93 2.44 8.60
N LEU A 49 -2.70 1.27 8.03
CA LEU A 49 -2.73 0.02 8.78
C LEU A 49 -1.66 0.00 9.87
N LYS A 50 -0.46 0.42 9.54
CA LYS A 50 0.65 0.49 10.48
C LYS A 50 0.38 1.45 11.62
N GLU A 51 -0.20 2.59 11.32
CA GLU A 51 -0.56 3.58 12.34
C GLU A 51 -1.63 3.03 13.29
N ALA A 52 -2.62 2.35 12.75
CA ALA A 52 -3.67 1.74 13.54
C ALA A 52 -3.11 0.68 14.49
N VAL A 53 -2.25 -0.19 13.96
CA VAL A 53 -1.62 -1.25 14.76
C VAL A 53 -0.72 -0.65 15.84
N ALA A 54 0.06 0.38 15.50
CA ALA A 54 0.92 1.07 16.47
C ALA A 54 0.09 1.70 17.59
N ALA A 55 -1.07 2.27 17.27
CA ALA A 55 -1.96 2.84 18.24
C ALA A 55 -2.53 1.76 19.18
N LEU A 56 -2.89 0.60 18.64
CA LEU A 56 -3.37 -0.52 19.44
C LEU A 56 -2.28 -1.01 20.39
N LYS A 57 -1.06 -1.17 19.91
CA LYS A 57 0.06 -1.61 20.73
C LYS A 57 0.36 -0.61 21.84
N THR A 58 0.40 0.67 21.52
CA THR A 58 0.63 1.74 22.50
C THR A 58 -0.46 1.74 23.57
N THR A 59 -1.71 1.58 23.17
CA THR A 59 -2.84 1.52 24.10
C THR A 59 -2.72 0.30 25.00
N ARG A 60 -2.38 -0.86 24.44
CA ARG A 60 -2.19 -2.09 25.21
C ARG A 60 -1.11 -1.89 26.26
N GLU A 61 0.05 -1.35 25.86
CA GLU A 61 1.16 -1.14 26.76
C GLU A 61 0.82 -0.13 27.87
N ALA A 62 0.10 0.94 27.51
CA ALA A 62 -0.34 1.94 28.50
C ALA A 62 -1.29 1.35 29.53
N LEU A 63 -2.08 0.36 29.15
CA LEU A 63 -2.98 -0.33 30.07
C LEU A 63 -2.29 -1.45 30.86
N GLY A 64 -1.01 -1.71 30.59
CA GLY A 64 -0.27 -2.77 31.25
C GLY A 64 -0.70 -4.18 30.84
N LEU A 65 -1.33 -4.31 29.68
CA LEU A 65 -1.81 -5.60 29.20
C LEU A 65 -0.73 -6.33 28.40
N SER A 66 -0.58 -7.62 28.65
CA SER A 66 0.31 -8.48 27.90
C SER A 66 -0.40 -9.05 26.67
N LEU A 67 0.36 -9.64 25.75
CA LEU A 67 -0.26 -10.36 24.63
C LEU A 67 -1.07 -11.56 25.11
N ALA A 68 -0.67 -12.17 26.21
CA ALA A 68 -1.45 -13.24 26.83
C ALA A 68 -2.81 -12.75 27.32
N ASP A 69 -2.86 -11.51 27.84
CA ASP A 69 -4.12 -10.90 28.27
C ASP A 69 -5.04 -10.67 27.07
N ILE A 70 -4.49 -10.21 25.96
CA ILE A 70 -5.28 -10.01 24.74
C ILE A 70 -5.77 -11.34 24.19
N LYS A 71 -4.93 -12.36 24.21
CA LYS A 71 -5.36 -13.71 23.82
C LYS A 71 -6.53 -14.20 24.67
N ALA A 72 -6.45 -14.00 25.98
CA ALA A 72 -7.51 -14.42 26.89
C ALA A 72 -8.84 -13.72 26.57
N SER A 73 -8.79 -12.45 26.20
CA SER A 73 -10.00 -11.68 25.87
C SER A 73 -10.55 -11.98 24.49
N THR A 74 -9.69 -12.26 23.51
CA THR A 74 -10.08 -12.31 22.10
C THR A 74 -10.07 -13.70 21.50
N GLY A 75 -9.32 -14.61 22.09
CA GLY A 75 -9.08 -15.92 21.49
C GLY A 75 -8.05 -15.92 20.34
N ILE A 76 -7.45 -14.76 20.06
CA ILE A 76 -6.42 -14.68 19.02
C ILE A 76 -5.11 -15.23 19.58
N GLU A 77 -4.46 -16.10 18.80
CA GLU A 77 -3.22 -16.69 19.24
C GLU A 77 -2.13 -15.67 19.47
N LYS A 78 -1.35 -15.86 20.52
CA LYS A 78 -0.28 -14.96 20.91
C LYS A 78 0.73 -14.74 19.79
N SER A 79 1.05 -15.80 19.04
CA SER A 79 1.96 -15.70 17.90
C SER A 79 1.41 -14.80 16.79
N ASN A 80 0.10 -14.85 16.58
CA ASN A 80 -0.55 -13.96 15.59
C ASN A 80 -0.58 -12.52 16.07
N LEU A 81 -0.80 -12.30 17.37
CA LEU A 81 -0.75 -10.95 17.94
C LEU A 81 0.66 -10.37 17.86
N SER A 82 1.67 -11.17 18.15
CA SER A 82 3.06 -10.73 18.03
C SER A 82 3.42 -10.38 16.60
N ARG A 83 2.99 -11.21 15.66
CA ARG A 83 3.22 -10.93 14.23
C ARG A 83 2.52 -9.64 13.81
N LEU A 84 1.29 -9.47 14.24
CA LEU A 84 0.52 -8.26 13.91
C LEU A 84 1.25 -7.00 14.38
N GLU A 85 1.79 -7.03 15.58
CA GLU A 85 2.47 -5.86 16.15
C GLU A 85 3.86 -5.62 15.58
N ASN A 86 4.58 -6.67 15.22
CA ASN A 86 6.01 -6.57 14.93
C ASN A 86 6.42 -6.88 13.50
N ASP A 87 5.58 -7.57 12.73
CA ASP A 87 5.90 -7.91 11.34
C ASP A 87 5.42 -6.79 10.41
N PRO A 88 6.34 -6.12 9.70
CA PRO A 88 5.96 -5.06 8.78
C PRO A 88 5.11 -5.54 7.60
N LEU A 89 5.10 -6.85 7.33
CA LEU A 89 4.30 -7.43 6.25
C LEU A 89 2.99 -8.04 6.73
N ALA A 90 2.69 -7.91 8.03
CA ALA A 90 1.44 -8.42 8.56
C ALA A 90 0.26 -7.71 7.93
N ASN A 91 -0.77 -8.47 7.61
CA ASN A 91 -1.98 -7.94 6.98
C ASN A 91 -3.19 -8.54 7.71
N PRO A 92 -3.48 -8.07 8.92
CA PRO A 92 -4.60 -8.59 9.70
C PRO A 92 -5.92 -8.28 9.04
N THR A 93 -6.92 -9.12 9.32
CA THR A 93 -8.27 -8.87 8.87
C THR A 93 -8.90 -7.77 9.73
N ILE A 94 -9.97 -7.16 9.20
CA ILE A 94 -10.73 -6.16 9.96
C ILE A 94 -11.28 -6.78 11.25
N ASP A 95 -11.76 -8.02 11.18
CA ASP A 95 -12.26 -8.72 12.35
C ASP A 95 -11.19 -8.83 13.44
N THR A 96 -9.99 -9.21 13.08
CA THR A 96 -8.87 -9.30 14.01
C THR A 96 -8.57 -7.96 14.66
N LEU A 97 -8.52 -6.90 13.84
CA LEU A 97 -8.27 -5.54 14.33
C LEU A 97 -9.37 -5.08 15.29
N CYS A 98 -10.62 -5.34 14.94
CA CYS A 98 -11.76 -4.95 15.79
C CYS A 98 -11.73 -5.68 17.12
N ARG A 99 -11.44 -6.99 17.11
CA ARG A 99 -11.37 -7.75 18.36
C ARG A 99 -10.23 -7.28 19.26
N TYR A 100 -9.08 -6.98 18.65
CA TYR A 100 -7.96 -6.43 19.44
C TYR A 100 -8.34 -5.08 20.04
N ALA A 101 -8.93 -4.20 19.23
CA ALA A 101 -9.34 -2.87 19.68
C ALA A 101 -10.31 -2.96 20.86
N GLU A 102 -11.31 -3.83 20.78
CA GLU A 102 -12.27 -4.03 21.85
C GLU A 102 -11.59 -4.49 23.13
N ALA A 103 -10.60 -5.36 23.01
CA ALA A 103 -9.86 -5.86 24.17
C ALA A 103 -9.10 -4.75 24.90
N VAL A 104 -8.73 -3.68 24.24
CA VAL A 104 -8.04 -2.53 24.84
C VAL A 104 -8.99 -1.33 25.03
N GLY A 105 -10.29 -1.55 24.91
CA GLY A 105 -11.29 -0.52 25.16
C GLY A 105 -11.42 0.51 24.06
N LYS A 106 -11.06 0.15 22.85
CA LYS A 106 -11.15 1.03 21.68
C LYS A 106 -12.11 0.46 20.64
N GLU A 107 -12.55 1.30 19.75
CA GLU A 107 -13.40 0.92 18.64
C GLU A 107 -12.75 1.37 17.33
N ILE A 108 -12.78 0.51 16.34
CA ILE A 108 -12.29 0.85 15.01
C ILE A 108 -13.46 1.33 14.19
N VAL A 109 -13.33 2.53 13.62
CA VAL A 109 -14.34 3.13 12.74
C VAL A 109 -13.75 3.20 11.34
N ILE A 110 -14.50 2.70 10.36
CA ILE A 110 -14.09 2.72 8.97
C ILE A 110 -15.01 3.69 8.24
N THR A 111 -14.41 4.65 7.58
CA THR A 111 -15.15 5.66 6.83
C THR A 111 -14.68 5.64 5.38
N LEU A 112 -15.62 5.70 4.46
CA LEU A 112 -15.32 5.83 3.05
C LEU A 112 -15.25 7.31 2.69
N VAL A 113 -14.21 7.67 1.93
CA VAL A 113 -14.05 9.01 1.43
C VAL A 113 -13.82 8.94 -0.08
N ASP A 114 -14.19 9.99 -0.79
CA ASP A 114 -13.97 10.04 -2.22
C ASP A 114 -12.48 10.20 -2.51
N ILE A 115 -12.01 9.56 -3.57
CA ILE A 115 -10.63 9.72 -4.01
C ILE A 115 -10.51 11.09 -4.65
N SER A 116 -9.55 11.90 -4.17
CA SER A 116 -9.27 13.19 -4.76
C SER A 116 -8.70 13.00 -6.16
N LYS A 117 -9.23 13.75 -7.14
CA LYS A 117 -8.71 13.72 -8.50
C LYS A 117 -7.29 14.26 -8.58
N GLU A 118 -6.90 15.12 -7.66
CA GLU A 118 -5.55 15.66 -7.61
C GLU A 118 -4.54 14.62 -7.19
N ASN A 119 -4.99 13.62 -6.46
CA ASN A 119 -4.14 12.53 -5.98
C ASN A 119 -4.27 11.26 -6.81
N ALA A 120 -5.12 11.30 -7.80
CA ALA A 120 -5.36 10.13 -8.66
C ALA A 120 -4.34 10.01 -9.77
#